data_43276296acac14127957fef170e82022
#
_entry.id   43276296acac14127957fef170e82022
#
_cell.length_a   1.000
_cell.length_b   1.000
_cell.length_c   1.000
_cell.angle_alpha   90.00
_cell.angle_beta   90.00
_cell.angle_gamma   90.00
#
_symmetry.space_group_name_H-M   'P 1'
#
loop_
_entity.id
_entity.type
_entity.pdbx_description
1 polymer ?
#
loop_
_entity_poly.entity_id
_entity_poly.type
_entity_poly.pdbx_seq_one_letter_code
_entity_poly.pdbx_strand_id
1 'polypeptide(L)'
;MSHNNKSLAVIYVSMAFGLLFPAQVSAADAPARKPGLWEVKTSIDGRGRAVTVQQCIDAATDEMLQSSAGPFSVPACAGREVNKSDTGMTIDTRCSFNGKPASAHAVVAGSFDSAYTMTVTAEGSDLPVAKMTMEGKWLGACAAGQQPGDVVMANGVKVNIPELQKRALAPDTTTQFGK
;
A
#
# COMPACT_ATOMS: atom_id res chain seq x y z
N MET A 1 72.99 -41.94 9.09
CA MET A 1 72.31 -40.69 9.55
C MET A 1 71.10 -40.55 8.67
N SER A 2 69.93 -40.93 9.22
CA SER A 2 68.66 -41.00 8.50
C SER A 2 67.78 -39.80 8.91
N HIS A 3 67.46 -38.93 7.99
CA HIS A 3 66.46 -37.86 8.19
C HIS A 3 65.11 -38.28 7.75
N ASN A 4 64.23 -38.49 8.72
CA ASN A 4 62.82 -38.79 8.51
C ASN A 4 62.04 -37.49 8.31
N ASN A 5 61.60 -37.24 7.07
CA ASN A 5 60.78 -36.08 6.72
C ASN A 5 59.32 -36.47 6.80
N LYS A 6 58.63 -36.10 7.87
CA LYS A 6 57.17 -36.28 8.05
C LYS A 6 56.44 -35.10 7.45
N SER A 7 55.87 -35.31 6.24
CA SER A 7 54.95 -34.35 5.63
C SER A 7 53.63 -34.34 6.37
N LEU A 8 53.29 -33.20 7.03
CA LEU A 8 51.95 -32.94 7.56
C LEU A 8 51.04 -32.49 6.39
N ALA A 9 50.08 -33.33 6.05
CA ALA A 9 48.99 -32.95 5.15
C ALA A 9 47.96 -32.11 5.94
N VAL A 10 47.87 -30.82 5.63
CA VAL A 10 46.86 -29.93 6.17
C VAL A 10 45.62 -30.09 5.33
N ILE A 11 44.56 -30.69 5.91
CA ILE A 11 43.24 -30.83 5.28
C ILE A 11 42.48 -29.53 5.53
N TYR A 12 42.30 -28.71 4.49
CA TYR A 12 41.36 -27.57 4.49
C TYR A 12 39.94 -28.07 4.36
N VAL A 13 39.18 -28.09 5.44
CA VAL A 13 37.75 -28.28 5.44
C VAL A 13 37.11 -26.94 5.07
N SER A 14 36.74 -26.77 3.81
CA SER A 14 35.99 -25.61 3.35
C SER A 14 34.54 -25.73 3.83
N MET A 15 34.21 -25.03 4.90
CA MET A 15 32.85 -24.90 5.42
C MET A 15 32.11 -23.90 4.55
N ALA A 16 31.33 -24.40 3.56
CA ALA A 16 30.42 -23.58 2.76
C ALA A 16 29.26 -23.13 3.65
N PHE A 17 29.38 -21.92 4.17
CA PHE A 17 28.30 -21.25 4.90
C PHE A 17 27.26 -20.77 3.88
N GLY A 18 26.21 -21.58 3.66
CA GLY A 18 25.07 -21.21 2.83
C GLY A 18 24.33 -20.04 3.48
N LEU A 19 24.49 -18.85 2.93
CA LEU A 19 23.69 -17.67 3.29
C LEU A 19 22.23 -17.93 2.83
N LEU A 20 21.40 -18.38 3.76
CA LEU A 20 19.95 -18.32 3.63
C LEU A 20 19.54 -16.85 3.68
N PHE A 21 19.43 -16.20 2.51
CA PHE A 21 18.78 -14.91 2.40
C PHE A 21 17.29 -15.12 2.70
N PRO A 22 16.72 -14.46 3.73
CA PRO A 22 15.29 -14.46 3.88
C PRO A 22 14.69 -13.80 2.64
N ALA A 23 13.74 -14.47 1.97
CA ALA A 23 12.96 -13.88 0.89
C ALA A 23 12.28 -12.62 1.45
N GLN A 24 12.72 -11.47 0.99
CA GLN A 24 12.07 -10.18 1.28
C GLN A 24 10.72 -10.24 0.57
N VAL A 25 9.64 -10.46 1.32
CA VAL A 25 8.29 -10.29 0.81
C VAL A 25 8.11 -8.80 0.56
N SER A 26 8.27 -8.40 -0.69
CA SER A 26 8.04 -7.03 -1.12
C SER A 26 6.56 -6.66 -0.89
N ALA A 27 6.31 -5.46 -0.37
CA ALA A 27 4.98 -4.87 -0.21
C ALA A 27 4.24 -4.61 -1.56
N ALA A 28 4.80 -5.08 -2.68
CA ALA A 28 4.41 -4.79 -4.06
C ALA A 28 3.32 -5.73 -4.64
N ASP A 29 2.51 -6.41 -3.82
CA ASP A 29 1.58 -7.43 -4.35
C ASP A 29 0.14 -6.96 -4.60
N ALA A 30 -0.19 -5.69 -4.38
CA ALA A 30 -1.45 -5.15 -4.89
C ALA A 30 -1.25 -4.83 -6.38
N PRO A 31 -2.09 -5.38 -7.29
CA PRO A 31 -2.00 -5.05 -8.70
C PRO A 31 -2.24 -3.55 -8.89
N ALA A 32 -1.36 -2.91 -9.67
CA ALA A 32 -1.51 -1.52 -10.03
C ALA A 32 -2.75 -1.33 -10.91
N ARG A 33 -3.43 -0.21 -10.70
CA ARG A 33 -4.52 0.20 -11.59
C ARG A 33 -3.95 0.73 -12.91
N LYS A 34 -4.70 0.54 -14.00
CA LYS A 34 -4.37 1.11 -15.30
C LYS A 34 -4.16 2.63 -15.19
N PRO A 35 -3.06 3.20 -15.71
CA PRO A 35 -2.86 4.65 -15.72
C PRO A 35 -4.00 5.40 -16.40
N GLY A 36 -4.31 6.59 -15.89
CA GLY A 36 -5.35 7.46 -16.40
C GLY A 36 -6.29 8.00 -15.33
N LEU A 37 -7.49 8.37 -15.76
CA LEU A 37 -8.54 8.93 -14.92
C LEU A 37 -9.44 7.83 -14.37
N TRP A 38 -9.58 7.80 -13.06
CA TRP A 38 -10.47 6.90 -12.33
C TRP A 38 -11.52 7.69 -11.56
N GLU A 39 -12.76 7.22 -11.61
CA GLU A 39 -13.79 7.60 -10.65
C GLU A 39 -13.77 6.57 -9.52
N VAL A 40 -13.68 7.04 -8.29
CA VAL A 40 -13.69 6.18 -7.10
C VAL A 40 -14.80 6.66 -6.18
N LYS A 41 -15.77 5.76 -5.93
CA LYS A 41 -16.86 5.98 -5.00
C LYS A 41 -16.63 5.14 -3.75
N THR A 42 -16.62 5.79 -2.60
CA THR A 42 -16.42 5.15 -1.30
C THR A 42 -17.64 5.31 -0.43
N SER A 43 -18.14 4.23 0.14
CA SER A 43 -19.21 4.21 1.14
C SER A 43 -18.76 3.47 2.39
N ILE A 44 -19.19 3.94 3.55
CA ILE A 44 -18.94 3.33 4.85
C ILE A 44 -20.30 3.02 5.47
N ASP A 45 -20.51 1.76 5.86
CA ASP A 45 -21.78 1.33 6.47
C ASP A 45 -22.06 2.14 7.75
N GLY A 46 -23.30 2.61 7.87
CA GLY A 46 -23.74 3.45 8.98
C GLY A 46 -23.23 4.89 8.96
N ARG A 47 -22.49 5.31 7.91
CA ARG A 47 -21.94 6.67 7.79
C ARG A 47 -22.46 7.38 6.53
N GLY A 48 -23.72 7.72 6.51
CA GLY A 48 -24.28 8.71 5.60
C GLY A 48 -24.04 8.46 4.10
N ARG A 49 -23.70 9.55 3.38
CA ARG A 49 -23.63 9.57 1.92
C ARG A 49 -22.28 9.09 1.41
N ALA A 50 -22.28 8.31 0.33
CA ALA A 50 -21.06 7.93 -0.38
C ALA A 50 -20.28 9.17 -0.88
N VAL A 51 -18.96 9.08 -0.83
CA VAL A 51 -18.05 10.10 -1.36
C VAL A 51 -17.52 9.62 -2.70
N THR A 52 -17.63 10.48 -3.72
CA THR A 52 -17.09 10.21 -5.06
C THR A 52 -15.96 11.20 -5.34
N VAL A 53 -14.83 10.69 -5.82
CA VAL A 53 -13.69 11.49 -6.26
C VAL A 53 -13.21 11.01 -7.62
N GLN A 54 -12.55 11.88 -8.38
CA GLN A 54 -11.81 11.50 -9.56
C GLN A 54 -10.31 11.55 -9.26
N GLN A 55 -9.58 10.55 -9.70
CA GLN A 55 -8.13 10.40 -9.48
C GLN A 55 -7.43 10.27 -10.83
N CYS A 56 -6.53 11.19 -11.13
CA CYS A 56 -5.59 11.03 -12.24
C CYS A 56 -4.36 10.31 -11.72
N ILE A 57 -4.05 9.13 -12.26
CA ILE A 57 -2.96 8.28 -11.76
C ILE A 57 -2.01 7.83 -12.87
N ASP A 58 -0.76 7.63 -12.49
CA ASP A 58 0.24 6.78 -13.13
C ASP A 58 0.69 5.69 -12.15
N ALA A 59 1.65 4.85 -12.52
CA ALA A 59 2.09 3.75 -11.68
C ALA A 59 2.64 4.22 -10.32
N ALA A 60 3.42 5.31 -10.28
CA ALA A 60 4.01 5.82 -9.06
C ALA A 60 2.99 6.45 -8.12
N THR A 61 2.06 7.23 -8.66
CA THR A 61 1.01 7.88 -7.87
C THR A 61 -0.09 6.91 -7.46
N ASP A 62 -0.31 5.83 -8.22
CA ASP A 62 -1.21 4.76 -7.81
C ASP A 62 -0.70 4.04 -6.56
N GLU A 63 0.57 3.63 -6.56
CA GLU A 63 1.21 3.02 -5.40
C GLU A 63 1.14 3.94 -4.17
N MET A 64 1.42 5.23 -4.36
CA MET A 64 1.34 6.23 -3.31
C MET A 64 -0.09 6.38 -2.76
N LEU A 65 -1.10 6.46 -3.62
CA LEU A 65 -2.51 6.56 -3.20
C LEU A 65 -2.99 5.29 -2.50
N GLN A 66 -2.56 4.12 -2.95
CA GLN A 66 -2.88 2.86 -2.29
C GLN A 66 -2.22 2.75 -0.91
N SER A 67 -0.98 3.24 -0.75
CA SER A 67 -0.24 3.19 0.51
C SER A 67 -0.65 4.26 1.52
N SER A 68 -1.01 5.47 1.06
CA SER A 68 -1.24 6.64 1.94
C SER A 68 -2.71 6.97 2.19
N ALA A 69 -3.61 6.59 1.31
CA ALA A 69 -5.05 6.94 1.40
C ALA A 69 -5.97 5.71 1.45
N GLY A 70 -5.44 4.52 1.32
CA GLY A 70 -6.21 3.28 1.35
C GLY A 70 -6.50 2.80 2.77
N PRO A 71 -7.46 1.89 2.94
CA PRO A 71 -7.72 1.24 4.23
C PRO A 71 -6.52 0.43 4.75
N PHE A 72 -5.47 0.33 3.95
CA PHE A 72 -4.23 -0.39 4.23
C PHE A 72 -3.05 0.53 4.57
N SER A 73 -3.26 1.85 4.59
CA SER A 73 -2.23 2.86 4.84
C SER A 73 -1.86 3.02 6.31
N VAL A 74 -1.96 1.95 7.09
CA VAL A 74 -1.65 2.03 8.51
C VAL A 74 -0.20 1.63 8.75
N PRO A 75 0.64 2.54 9.26
CA PRO A 75 2.07 2.28 9.51
C PRO A 75 2.35 1.13 10.47
N ALA A 76 1.32 0.64 11.16
CA ALA A 76 1.42 -0.38 12.21
C ALA A 76 0.96 -1.78 11.80
N CYS A 77 0.80 -2.06 10.48
CA CYS A 77 0.40 -3.39 10.02
C CYS A 77 1.64 -4.27 9.76
N ALA A 78 1.78 -5.32 10.55
CA ALA A 78 2.94 -6.21 10.53
C ALA A 78 2.79 -7.41 9.58
N GLY A 79 1.59 -7.69 9.08
CA GLY A 79 1.32 -8.83 8.22
C GLY A 79 0.29 -8.51 7.16
N ARG A 80 0.60 -8.87 5.92
CA ARG A 80 -0.32 -8.78 4.79
C ARG A 80 -0.25 -10.08 4.01
N GLU A 81 -1.39 -10.68 3.76
CA GLU A 81 -1.55 -11.88 2.95
C GLU A 81 -2.47 -11.56 1.77
N VAL A 82 -2.03 -11.88 0.56
CA VAL A 82 -2.78 -11.64 -0.67
C VAL A 82 -3.03 -12.97 -1.35
N ASN A 83 -4.30 -13.33 -1.52
CA ASN A 83 -4.73 -14.53 -2.21
C ASN A 83 -5.45 -14.13 -3.50
N LYS A 84 -4.89 -14.51 -4.65
CA LYS A 84 -5.46 -14.22 -5.98
C LYS A 84 -6.28 -15.41 -6.48
N SER A 85 -7.38 -15.10 -7.17
CA SER A 85 -8.22 -16.06 -7.90
C SER A 85 -8.52 -15.53 -9.30
N ASP A 86 -9.14 -16.35 -10.15
CA ASP A 86 -9.50 -15.97 -11.52
C ASP A 86 -10.50 -14.79 -11.59
N THR A 87 -11.27 -14.57 -10.52
CA THR A 87 -12.32 -13.55 -10.48
C THR A 87 -12.03 -12.36 -9.56
N GLY A 88 -10.88 -12.37 -8.87
CA GLY A 88 -10.54 -11.31 -7.93
C GLY A 88 -9.42 -11.68 -6.97
N MET A 89 -9.39 -11.04 -5.82
CA MET A 89 -8.43 -11.33 -4.77
C MET A 89 -9.01 -11.06 -3.38
N THR A 90 -8.40 -11.66 -2.37
CA THR A 90 -8.58 -11.28 -0.98
C THR A 90 -7.29 -10.76 -0.38
N ILE A 91 -7.39 -9.82 0.53
CA ILE A 91 -6.24 -9.23 1.23
C ILE A 91 -6.56 -9.24 2.72
N ASP A 92 -5.77 -9.98 3.48
CA ASP A 92 -5.84 -10.04 4.93
C ASP A 92 -4.68 -9.26 5.54
N THR A 93 -4.99 -8.36 6.47
CA THR A 93 -3.99 -7.50 7.10
C THR A 93 -4.13 -7.57 8.61
N ARG A 94 -2.99 -7.74 9.29
CA ARG A 94 -2.90 -7.70 10.76
C ARG A 94 -2.16 -6.44 11.18
N CYS A 95 -2.80 -5.65 12.02
CA CYS A 95 -2.33 -4.34 12.44
C CYS A 95 -2.31 -4.23 13.96
N SER A 96 -1.68 -3.16 14.46
CA SER A 96 -1.75 -2.76 15.86
C SER A 96 -2.09 -1.28 15.94
N PHE A 97 -3.14 -0.93 16.65
CA PHE A 97 -3.53 0.45 16.96
C PHE A 97 -3.40 0.70 18.46
N ASN A 98 -2.55 1.65 18.83
CA ASN A 98 -2.27 1.96 20.24
C ASN A 98 -1.91 0.71 21.07
N GLY A 99 -1.12 -0.20 20.48
CA GLY A 99 -0.72 -1.45 21.11
C GLY A 99 -1.81 -2.54 21.13
N LYS A 100 -2.98 -2.30 20.56
CA LYS A 100 -4.09 -3.25 20.51
C LYS A 100 -4.22 -3.90 19.13
N PRO A 101 -4.48 -5.21 19.06
CA PRO A 101 -4.60 -5.92 17.80
C PRO A 101 -5.84 -5.47 17.02
N ALA A 102 -5.67 -5.33 15.72
CA ALA A 102 -6.72 -5.07 14.75
C ALA A 102 -6.45 -5.88 13.49
N SER A 103 -7.50 -6.18 12.73
CA SER A 103 -7.43 -6.86 11.45
C SER A 103 -8.30 -6.17 10.41
N ALA A 104 -7.93 -6.32 9.15
CA ALA A 104 -8.77 -5.93 8.03
C ALA A 104 -8.76 -7.05 6.99
N HIS A 105 -9.95 -7.38 6.50
CA HIS A 105 -10.19 -8.31 5.41
C HIS A 105 -10.80 -7.56 4.24
N ALA A 106 -10.13 -7.60 3.08
CA ALA A 106 -10.63 -6.99 1.86
C ALA A 106 -10.92 -8.06 0.81
N VAL A 107 -12.05 -7.92 0.15
CA VAL A 107 -12.44 -8.71 -1.03
C VAL A 107 -12.50 -7.77 -2.22
N VAL A 108 -11.74 -8.09 -3.26
CA VAL A 108 -11.71 -7.33 -4.51
C VAL A 108 -12.24 -8.20 -5.63
N ALA A 109 -13.19 -7.67 -6.39
CA ALA A 109 -13.77 -8.28 -7.58
C ALA A 109 -13.67 -7.32 -8.76
N GLY A 110 -13.54 -7.85 -9.98
CA GLY A 110 -13.42 -7.07 -11.20
C GLY A 110 -11.98 -6.91 -11.67
N SER A 111 -11.68 -5.84 -12.40
CA SER A 111 -10.39 -5.62 -13.05
C SER A 111 -9.85 -4.22 -12.76
N PHE A 112 -8.58 -4.14 -12.37
CA PHE A 112 -7.85 -2.89 -12.22
C PHE A 112 -7.50 -2.20 -13.56
N ASP A 113 -7.87 -2.83 -14.68
CA ASP A 113 -7.76 -2.20 -16.01
C ASP A 113 -9.03 -1.45 -16.43
N SER A 114 -10.17 -1.68 -15.77
CA SER A 114 -11.47 -1.14 -16.20
C SER A 114 -12.39 -0.73 -15.05
N ALA A 115 -12.82 -1.70 -14.25
CA ALA A 115 -13.68 -1.45 -13.09
C ALA A 115 -13.51 -2.54 -12.04
N TYR A 116 -13.52 -2.13 -10.77
CA TYR A 116 -13.44 -3.04 -9.63
C TYR A 116 -14.35 -2.61 -8.49
N THR A 117 -14.73 -3.56 -7.68
CA THR A 117 -15.34 -3.32 -6.37
C THR A 117 -14.44 -3.92 -5.29
N MET A 118 -14.16 -3.16 -4.25
CA MET A 118 -13.44 -3.62 -3.07
C MET A 118 -14.30 -3.42 -1.83
N THR A 119 -14.54 -4.49 -1.10
CA THR A 119 -15.20 -4.44 0.21
C THR A 119 -14.19 -4.73 1.29
N VAL A 120 -14.05 -3.84 2.26
CA VAL A 120 -13.14 -3.97 3.40
C VAL A 120 -13.95 -4.09 4.67
N THR A 121 -13.67 -5.11 5.47
CA THR A 121 -14.18 -5.26 6.83
C THR A 121 -13.01 -5.10 7.79
N ALA A 122 -13.09 -4.15 8.71
CA ALA A 122 -12.07 -3.90 9.72
C ALA A 122 -12.63 -4.19 11.10
N GLU A 123 -11.82 -4.85 11.94
CA GLU A 123 -12.15 -5.25 13.30
C GLU A 123 -11.00 -4.92 14.24
N GLY A 124 -11.31 -4.60 15.49
CA GLY A 124 -10.30 -4.36 16.52
C GLY A 124 -10.91 -4.47 17.91
N SER A 125 -10.06 -4.70 18.91
CA SER A 125 -10.51 -4.91 20.30
C SER A 125 -11.37 -3.76 20.86
N ASP A 126 -11.14 -2.54 20.39
CA ASP A 126 -11.86 -1.33 20.82
C ASP A 126 -12.49 -0.59 19.64
N LEU A 127 -12.49 -1.19 18.46
CA LEU A 127 -13.08 -0.62 17.27
C LEU A 127 -14.38 -1.37 16.94
N PRO A 128 -15.50 -0.69 16.72
CA PRO A 128 -16.66 -1.36 16.17
C PRO A 128 -16.30 -1.91 14.78
N VAL A 129 -16.88 -3.05 14.43
CA VAL A 129 -16.74 -3.60 13.06
C VAL A 129 -17.17 -2.52 12.07
N ALA A 130 -16.26 -2.14 11.20
CA ALA A 130 -16.50 -1.15 10.16
C ALA A 130 -16.40 -1.82 8.79
N LYS A 131 -17.43 -1.63 7.98
CA LYS A 131 -17.44 -2.11 6.60
C LYS A 131 -17.42 -0.92 5.64
N MET A 132 -16.50 -0.97 4.70
CA MET A 132 -16.33 0.04 3.66
C MET A 132 -16.38 -0.63 2.29
N THR A 133 -17.07 0.00 1.35
CA THR A 133 -17.11 -0.43 -0.06
C THR A 133 -16.53 0.68 -0.92
N MET A 134 -15.62 0.31 -1.80
CA MET A 134 -15.02 1.16 -2.82
C MET A 134 -15.34 0.62 -4.19
N GLU A 135 -15.88 1.46 -5.07
CA GLU A 135 -16.15 1.16 -6.47
C GLU A 135 -15.24 2.03 -7.33
N GLY A 136 -14.33 1.42 -8.08
CA GLY A 136 -13.44 2.11 -9.01
C GLY A 136 -13.85 1.87 -10.45
N LYS A 137 -13.89 2.93 -11.26
CA LYS A 137 -14.19 2.87 -12.69
C LYS A 137 -13.19 3.71 -13.48
N TRP A 138 -12.49 3.09 -14.43
CA TRP A 138 -11.61 3.80 -15.34
C TRP A 138 -12.41 4.61 -16.37
N LEU A 139 -12.08 5.89 -16.55
CA LEU A 139 -12.79 6.82 -17.41
C LEU A 139 -12.01 7.17 -18.69
N GLY A 140 -10.74 6.76 -18.79
CA GLY A 140 -9.90 7.09 -19.92
C GLY A 140 -8.61 7.79 -19.51
N ALA A 141 -8.05 8.61 -20.39
CA ALA A 141 -6.90 9.45 -20.05
C ALA A 141 -7.28 10.52 -19.03
N CYS A 142 -6.29 11.02 -18.28
CA CYS A 142 -6.50 12.18 -17.39
C CYS A 142 -7.04 13.37 -18.18
N ALA A 143 -7.95 14.13 -17.59
CA ALA A 143 -8.55 15.30 -18.23
C ALA A 143 -7.48 16.42 -18.43
N ALA A 144 -7.74 17.32 -19.37
CA ALA A 144 -6.87 18.45 -19.61
C ALA A 144 -6.64 19.26 -18.32
N GLY A 145 -5.37 19.57 -18.02
CA GLY A 145 -4.99 20.28 -16.80
C GLY A 145 -4.94 19.42 -15.52
N GLN A 146 -5.13 18.12 -15.64
CA GLN A 146 -4.85 17.17 -14.55
C GLN A 146 -3.46 16.57 -14.71
N GLN A 147 -2.83 16.31 -13.57
CA GLN A 147 -1.53 15.65 -13.47
C GLN A 147 -1.65 14.38 -12.62
N PRO A 148 -0.76 13.39 -12.80
CA PRO A 148 -0.71 12.23 -11.91
C PRO A 148 -0.63 12.65 -10.43
N GLY A 149 -1.46 12.02 -9.60
CA GLY A 149 -1.64 12.37 -8.20
C GLY A 149 -2.73 13.40 -7.91
N ASP A 150 -3.35 14.00 -8.95
CA ASP A 150 -4.51 14.88 -8.75
C ASP A 150 -5.74 14.08 -8.32
N VAL A 151 -6.36 14.54 -7.24
CA VAL A 151 -7.65 14.08 -6.73
C VAL A 151 -8.65 15.24 -6.80
N VAL A 152 -9.73 15.05 -7.54
CA VAL A 152 -10.81 16.03 -7.70
C VAL A 152 -12.04 15.53 -6.95
N MET A 153 -12.50 16.31 -5.99
CA MET A 153 -13.70 16.02 -5.20
C MET A 153 -14.97 16.41 -5.95
N ALA A 154 -16.13 15.88 -5.53
CA ALA A 154 -17.41 16.17 -6.16
C ALA A 154 -17.78 17.67 -6.19
N ASN A 155 -17.25 18.49 -5.28
CA ASN A 155 -17.42 19.94 -5.26
C ASN A 155 -16.43 20.71 -6.15
N GLY A 156 -15.62 20.00 -6.95
CA GLY A 156 -14.60 20.57 -7.85
C GLY A 156 -13.28 20.95 -7.18
N VAL A 157 -13.13 20.78 -5.87
CA VAL A 157 -11.85 21.00 -5.19
C VAL A 157 -10.84 19.98 -5.68
N LYS A 158 -9.69 20.45 -6.17
CA LYS A 158 -8.58 19.67 -6.64
C LYS A 158 -7.40 19.73 -5.67
N VAL A 159 -6.84 18.58 -5.31
CA VAL A 159 -5.63 18.45 -4.52
C VAL A 159 -4.66 17.52 -5.23
N ASN A 160 -3.36 17.77 -5.13
CA ASN A 160 -2.32 16.87 -5.63
C ASN A 160 -1.67 16.20 -4.42
N ILE A 161 -1.78 14.88 -4.32
CA ILE A 161 -1.30 14.11 -3.15
C ILE A 161 0.22 14.16 -3.00
N PRO A 162 1.05 13.97 -4.07
CA PRO A 162 2.49 14.17 -3.99
C PRO A 162 2.91 15.53 -3.41
N GLU A 163 2.24 16.59 -3.83
CA GLU A 163 2.54 17.94 -3.34
C GLU A 163 2.13 18.14 -1.87
N LEU A 164 1.02 17.54 -1.44
CA LEU A 164 0.61 17.56 -0.03
C LEU A 164 1.63 16.83 0.85
N GLN A 165 2.07 15.64 0.43
CA GLN A 165 3.09 14.89 1.17
C GLN A 165 4.41 15.65 1.25
N LYS A 166 4.86 16.22 0.15
CA LYS A 166 6.08 17.05 0.11
C LYS A 166 6.01 18.23 1.08
N ARG A 167 4.85 18.90 1.18
CA ARG A 167 4.65 19.98 2.15
C ARG A 167 4.63 19.50 3.59
N ALA A 168 4.00 18.34 3.85
CA ALA A 168 3.95 17.75 5.20
C ALA A 168 5.33 17.30 5.71
N LEU A 169 6.24 16.93 4.80
CA LEU A 169 7.61 16.52 5.13
C LEU A 169 8.61 17.68 5.12
N ALA A 170 8.23 18.87 4.66
CA ALA A 170 9.07 20.05 4.70
C ALA A 170 9.32 20.46 6.16
N PRO A 171 10.57 20.69 6.58
CA PRO A 171 10.86 21.18 7.93
C PRO A 171 10.16 22.52 8.13
N ASP A 172 9.45 22.63 9.24
CA ASP A 172 8.73 23.86 9.63
C ASP A 172 9.74 25.01 9.83
N THR A 173 9.88 25.87 8.82
CA THR A 173 10.77 27.05 8.86
C THR A 173 10.21 28.20 9.70
N THR A 174 9.11 27.97 10.45
CA THR A 174 8.41 29.01 11.19
C THR A 174 8.95 29.25 12.61
N THR A 175 10.06 28.60 13.02
CA THR A 175 10.63 28.78 14.37
C THR A 175 11.80 29.78 14.39
N GLN A 176 11.73 30.88 13.66
CA GLN A 176 12.68 32.00 13.79
C GLN A 176 11.99 33.36 13.88
N PHE A 177 11.04 33.53 14.82
CA PHE A 177 10.69 34.86 15.31
C PHE A 177 10.52 34.79 16.82
N GLY A 178 11.60 35.14 17.55
CA GLY A 178 11.55 35.21 18.99
C GLY A 178 12.91 35.55 19.61
N LYS A 179 13.40 36.76 19.41
CA LYS A 179 14.30 37.42 20.39
C LYS A 179 14.09 38.92 20.37
#